data_94ca81da2c7b2e44ed884d59cd11d9da
#
_entry.id   94ca81da2c7b2e44ed884d59cd11d9da
#
_cell.length_a   1.000
_cell.length_b   1.000
_cell.length_c   1.000
_cell.angle_alpha   90.00
_cell.angle_beta   90.00
_cell.angle_gamma   90.00
#
_symmetry.space_group_name_H-M   'P 1'
#
loop_
_entity.id
_entity.type
_entity.pdbx_description
1 polymer ?
#
loop_
_entity_poly.entity_id
_entity_poly.type
_entity_poly.pdbx_seq_one_letter_code
_entity_poly.pdbx_strand_id
1 'polypeptide(L)'
;LTSETPALLIYTSGTTGKPKGVLLTHGNLLAAAGEIIRWHRLTPQDRLLCALPLYHINGQVIGTLASFIAGGSLVAPPRFSVSEWWSTVARYRCTWLNLVPTMIAFLLNGAAPIRCPGVKFARSASAPLSVAQHRQFEQQFGIPVIEGMGMTESGSLAFCNPHDNQVHGSIGLPCGVEAAVIDADGRQLADDQDGEIILRGPNIMSGYYRNQDQTAAVIDGQGWLHSGDRGHRDARGFYFITGRMKEIIIKGGENIAPKEIDEALAEYPAIREAAAFAIPDADYGQNIAAALVLNNGDLLDEAGLRVWCRQRLGTYKVPVRFIVVEALPRGGSGKVQRLALCAQFGR
;
A
#
# COMPACT_ATOMS: atom_id res chain seq x y z
N LEU A 1 29.51 -6.59 15.75
CA LEU A 1 28.40 -6.02 14.98
C LEU A 1 28.15 -4.59 15.43
N THR A 2 27.94 -3.68 14.48
CA THR A 2 27.59 -2.29 14.73
C THR A 2 26.25 -1.95 14.07
N SER A 3 25.71 -0.76 14.32
CA SER A 3 24.51 -0.29 13.62
C SER A 3 24.65 -0.28 12.11
N GLU A 4 25.85 -0.03 11.61
CA GLU A 4 26.17 0.05 10.17
C GLU A 4 26.39 -1.33 9.51
N THR A 5 26.49 -2.40 10.30
CA THR A 5 26.68 -3.74 9.75
C THR A 5 25.45 -4.16 8.94
N PRO A 6 25.62 -4.61 7.68
CA PRO A 6 24.52 -5.17 6.90
C PRO A 6 23.86 -6.35 7.61
N ALA A 7 22.53 -6.32 7.68
CA ALA A 7 21.74 -7.31 8.42
C ALA A 7 20.73 -8.05 7.54
N LEU A 8 20.17 -7.37 6.53
CA LEU A 8 19.11 -7.93 5.71
C LEU A 8 19.26 -7.50 4.26
N LEU A 9 19.10 -8.45 3.35
CA LEU A 9 19.01 -8.23 1.91
C LEU A 9 17.68 -8.77 1.40
N ILE A 10 16.81 -7.88 0.94
CA ILE A 10 15.51 -8.25 0.36
C ILE A 10 15.42 -7.77 -1.08
N TYR A 11 15.03 -8.67 -1.98
CA TYR A 11 14.82 -8.33 -3.38
C TYR A 11 13.41 -7.78 -3.62
N THR A 12 13.33 -6.64 -4.31
CA THR A 12 12.07 -6.06 -4.80
C THR A 12 11.98 -6.23 -6.31
N SER A 13 10.76 -6.40 -6.82
CA SER A 13 10.51 -6.38 -8.26
C SER A 13 10.67 -4.94 -8.75
N GLY A 14 11.87 -4.58 -9.20
CA GLY A 14 12.13 -3.25 -9.73
C GLY A 14 11.21 -2.94 -10.92
N THR A 15 10.77 -1.68 -11.04
CA THR A 15 9.99 -1.17 -12.19
C THR A 15 10.72 -1.32 -13.54
N THR A 16 12.02 -1.63 -13.54
CA THR A 16 12.86 -1.88 -14.71
C THR A 16 12.92 -3.35 -15.12
N GLY A 17 12.12 -4.23 -14.50
CA GLY A 17 12.05 -5.67 -14.79
C GLY A 17 13.12 -6.54 -14.14
N LYS A 18 14.24 -5.98 -13.67
CA LYS A 18 15.25 -6.71 -12.92
C LYS A 18 15.07 -6.51 -11.42
N PRO A 19 15.08 -7.57 -10.60
CA PRO A 19 15.00 -7.45 -9.14
C PRO A 19 16.17 -6.62 -8.59
N LYS A 20 15.88 -5.76 -7.59
CA LYS A 20 16.85 -4.95 -6.86
C LYS A 20 16.97 -5.46 -5.43
N GLY A 21 18.17 -5.67 -4.95
CA GLY A 21 18.42 -6.08 -3.56
C GLY A 21 18.52 -4.85 -2.66
N VAL A 22 17.51 -4.61 -1.84
CA VAL A 22 17.52 -3.56 -0.80
C VAL A 22 18.39 -4.03 0.35
N LEU A 23 19.41 -3.24 0.73
CA LEU A 23 20.31 -3.53 1.82
C LEU A 23 19.95 -2.72 3.05
N LEU A 24 19.56 -3.42 4.12
CA LEU A 24 19.24 -2.83 5.42
C LEU A 24 20.28 -3.23 6.45
N THR A 25 20.75 -2.26 7.25
CA THR A 25 21.65 -2.48 8.36
C THR A 25 20.91 -2.87 9.64
N HIS A 26 21.65 -3.31 10.67
CA HIS A 26 21.09 -3.48 12.01
C HIS A 26 20.45 -2.20 12.52
N GLY A 27 21.07 -1.04 12.29
CA GLY A 27 20.53 0.26 12.66
C GLY A 27 19.20 0.58 12.00
N ASN A 28 19.10 0.37 10.68
CA ASN A 28 17.84 0.58 9.95
C ASN A 28 16.70 -0.30 10.51
N LEU A 29 16.98 -1.57 10.76
CA LEU A 29 15.98 -2.52 11.26
C LEU A 29 15.53 -2.21 12.69
N LEU A 30 16.47 -1.83 13.57
CA LEU A 30 16.15 -1.44 14.95
C LEU A 30 15.37 -0.13 15.01
N ALA A 31 15.72 0.85 14.17
CA ALA A 31 14.97 2.10 14.06
C ALA A 31 13.52 1.83 13.59
N ALA A 32 13.37 1.05 12.52
CA ALA A 32 12.04 0.67 12.02
C ALA A 32 11.22 -0.09 13.07
N ALA A 33 11.81 -1.10 13.72
CA ALA A 33 11.11 -1.87 14.75
C ALA A 33 10.72 -1.01 15.97
N GLY A 34 11.58 -0.10 16.40
CA GLY A 34 11.29 0.83 17.50
C GLY A 34 10.08 1.70 17.20
N GLU A 35 10.00 2.25 15.98
CA GLU A 35 8.86 3.06 15.56
C GLU A 35 7.57 2.22 15.44
N ILE A 36 7.65 1.00 14.93
CA ILE A 36 6.51 0.09 14.89
C ILE A 36 5.98 -0.17 16.30
N ILE A 37 6.87 -0.45 17.25
CA ILE A 37 6.49 -0.68 18.66
C ILE A 37 5.80 0.55 19.23
N ARG A 38 6.38 1.72 19.03
CA ARG A 38 5.85 2.99 19.54
C ARG A 38 4.48 3.33 18.96
N TRP A 39 4.34 3.27 17.64
CA TRP A 39 3.09 3.65 16.95
C TRP A 39 1.96 2.65 17.16
N HIS A 40 2.27 1.36 17.28
CA HIS A 40 1.26 0.33 17.56
C HIS A 40 1.08 0.07 19.06
N ARG A 41 1.80 0.81 19.94
CA ARG A 41 1.75 0.69 21.40
C ARG A 41 1.95 -0.76 21.85
N LEU A 42 2.91 -1.47 21.21
CA LEU A 42 3.16 -2.88 21.49
C LEU A 42 3.83 -3.08 22.84
N THR A 43 3.42 -4.12 23.53
CA THR A 43 3.88 -4.52 24.87
C THR A 43 4.24 -6.01 24.91
N PRO A 44 4.93 -6.51 25.94
CA PRO A 44 5.23 -7.94 26.08
C PRO A 44 3.97 -8.85 26.14
N GLN A 45 2.81 -8.30 26.46
CA GLN A 45 1.54 -9.01 26.51
C GLN A 45 0.90 -9.16 25.12
N ASP A 46 1.45 -8.48 24.10
CA ASP A 46 0.85 -8.50 22.78
C ASP A 46 1.22 -9.78 22.01
N ARG A 47 0.23 -10.29 21.30
CA ARG A 47 0.35 -11.46 20.45
C ARG A 47 -0.22 -11.16 19.07
N LEU A 48 0.66 -11.20 18.09
CA LEU A 48 0.32 -10.98 16.70
C LEU A 48 -0.23 -12.24 16.05
N LEU A 49 -1.24 -12.08 15.18
CA LEU A 49 -1.53 -13.05 14.12
C LEU A 49 -1.06 -12.46 12.77
N CYS A 50 -0.11 -13.15 12.13
CA CYS A 50 0.46 -12.75 10.85
C CYS A 50 0.64 -13.94 9.91
N ALA A 51 -0.12 -13.97 8.82
CA ALA A 51 0.03 -14.97 7.75
C ALA A 51 0.80 -14.41 6.54
N LEU A 52 1.44 -13.24 6.70
CA LEU A 52 2.23 -12.65 5.63
C LEU A 52 3.58 -13.36 5.48
N PRO A 53 4.06 -13.56 4.26
CA PRO A 53 5.28 -14.30 4.01
C PRO A 53 6.52 -13.58 4.54
N LEU A 54 7.46 -14.33 5.11
CA LEU A 54 8.70 -13.80 5.69
C LEU A 54 9.72 -13.33 4.64
N TYR A 55 9.52 -13.61 3.36
CA TYR A 55 10.33 -13.02 2.29
C TYR A 55 9.92 -11.58 1.96
N HIS A 56 8.83 -11.07 2.54
CA HIS A 56 8.44 -9.67 2.47
C HIS A 56 8.77 -8.93 3.76
N ILE A 57 9.24 -7.69 3.60
CA ILE A 57 9.64 -6.81 4.71
C ILE A 57 8.52 -6.63 5.74
N ASN A 58 7.25 -6.61 5.35
CA ASN A 58 6.12 -6.48 6.25
C ASN A 58 6.03 -7.66 7.22
N GLY A 59 6.05 -8.90 6.72
CA GLY A 59 6.05 -10.10 7.58
C GLY A 59 7.27 -10.18 8.47
N GLN A 60 8.42 -9.76 7.96
CA GLN A 60 9.70 -9.88 8.64
C GLN A 60 9.92 -8.82 9.71
N VAL A 61 9.77 -7.54 9.37
CA VAL A 61 10.07 -6.44 10.30
C VAL A 61 8.87 -6.08 11.16
N ILE A 62 7.70 -5.84 10.56
CA ILE A 62 6.49 -5.52 11.34
C ILE A 62 6.00 -6.74 12.10
N GLY A 63 5.85 -7.86 11.39
CA GLY A 63 5.32 -9.08 12.00
C GLY A 63 6.26 -9.69 13.03
N THR A 64 7.49 -9.96 12.64
CA THR A 64 8.40 -10.76 13.44
C THR A 64 9.29 -9.92 14.35
N LEU A 65 10.09 -9.03 13.75
CA LEU A 65 11.14 -8.32 14.49
C LEU A 65 10.55 -7.40 15.56
N ALA A 66 9.55 -6.57 15.21
CA ALA A 66 8.93 -5.66 16.16
C ALA A 66 8.21 -6.40 17.30
N SER A 67 7.50 -7.51 16.97
CA SER A 67 6.84 -8.33 18.02
C SER A 67 7.85 -8.87 19.03
N PHE A 68 9.00 -9.40 18.58
CA PHE A 68 10.00 -9.97 19.46
C PHE A 68 10.78 -8.93 20.26
N ILE A 69 11.14 -7.78 19.65
CA ILE A 69 11.79 -6.67 20.36
C ILE A 69 10.86 -6.08 21.42
N ALA A 70 9.54 -6.05 21.18
CA ALA A 70 8.56 -5.64 22.17
C ALA A 70 8.41 -6.64 23.33
N GLY A 71 9.05 -7.82 23.27
CA GLY A 71 8.88 -8.92 24.21
C GLY A 71 7.59 -9.70 24.02
N GLY A 72 6.84 -9.43 22.96
CA GLY A 72 5.58 -10.07 22.61
C GLY A 72 5.77 -11.42 21.92
N SER A 73 4.70 -11.92 21.30
CA SER A 73 4.69 -13.21 20.63
C SER A 73 3.99 -13.16 19.26
N LEU A 74 4.31 -14.13 18.42
CA LEU A 74 3.81 -14.25 17.05
C LEU A 74 3.11 -15.59 16.84
N VAL A 75 1.92 -15.56 16.24
CA VAL A 75 1.24 -16.72 15.64
C VAL A 75 1.38 -16.58 14.13
N ALA A 76 2.14 -17.48 13.52
CA ALA A 76 2.43 -17.49 12.09
C ALA A 76 1.86 -18.76 11.44
N PRO A 77 0.61 -18.76 10.97
CA PRO A 77 0.08 -19.91 10.23
C PRO A 77 0.80 -20.01 8.87
N PRO A 78 0.92 -21.22 8.30
CA PRO A 78 1.67 -21.44 7.05
C PRO A 78 1.05 -20.74 5.85
N ARG A 79 -0.25 -20.41 5.94
CA ARG A 79 -0.99 -19.67 4.92
C ARG A 79 -2.17 -18.93 5.53
N PHE A 80 -2.65 -17.91 4.82
CA PHE A 80 -3.92 -17.27 5.14
C PHE A 80 -5.10 -18.22 4.83
N SER A 81 -6.05 -18.31 5.74
CA SER A 81 -7.27 -19.10 5.58
C SER A 81 -8.44 -18.33 6.19
N VAL A 82 -9.43 -17.98 5.37
CA VAL A 82 -10.64 -17.26 5.82
C VAL A 82 -11.41 -18.06 6.85
N SER A 83 -11.59 -19.37 6.60
CA SER A 83 -12.38 -20.27 7.47
C SER A 83 -11.72 -20.51 8.83
N GLU A 84 -10.39 -20.45 8.91
CA GLU A 84 -9.64 -20.71 10.13
C GLU A 84 -9.19 -19.44 10.87
N TRP A 85 -9.38 -18.26 10.25
CA TRP A 85 -8.82 -16.99 10.76
C TRP A 85 -9.29 -16.70 12.18
N TRP A 86 -10.59 -16.59 12.37
CA TRP A 86 -11.17 -16.20 13.66
C TRP A 86 -11.03 -17.27 14.75
N SER A 87 -11.08 -18.54 14.37
CA SER A 87 -10.80 -19.64 15.32
C SER A 87 -9.34 -19.63 15.78
N THR A 88 -8.41 -19.28 14.88
CA THR A 88 -6.99 -19.09 15.22
C THR A 88 -6.79 -17.91 16.16
N VAL A 89 -7.42 -16.74 15.87
CA VAL A 89 -7.40 -15.57 16.76
C VAL A 89 -7.87 -15.94 18.16
N ALA A 90 -9.00 -16.62 18.27
CA ALA A 90 -9.58 -17.03 19.55
C ALA A 90 -8.71 -18.05 20.27
N ARG A 91 -8.28 -19.12 19.59
CA ARG A 91 -7.47 -20.21 20.14
C ARG A 91 -6.16 -19.71 20.74
N TYR A 92 -5.47 -18.83 20.04
CA TYR A 92 -4.17 -18.30 20.47
C TYR A 92 -4.27 -16.97 21.21
N ARG A 93 -5.48 -16.44 21.42
CA ARG A 93 -5.72 -15.15 22.09
C ARG A 93 -4.88 -14.03 21.50
N CYS A 94 -4.93 -13.88 20.18
CA CYS A 94 -4.19 -12.83 19.48
C CYS A 94 -4.75 -11.47 19.87
N THR A 95 -3.86 -10.48 20.05
CA THR A 95 -4.24 -9.12 20.49
C THR A 95 -4.19 -8.11 19.35
N TRP A 96 -3.53 -8.44 18.26
CA TRP A 96 -3.53 -7.63 17.03
C TRP A 96 -3.30 -8.47 15.77
N LEU A 97 -3.70 -7.92 14.64
CA LEU A 97 -3.72 -8.61 13.35
C LEU A 97 -2.90 -7.82 12.33
N ASN A 98 -2.04 -8.48 11.56
CA ASN A 98 -1.32 -7.85 10.46
C ASN A 98 -1.91 -8.34 9.14
N LEU A 99 -2.62 -7.45 8.46
CA LEU A 99 -3.42 -7.73 7.27
C LEU A 99 -2.92 -6.94 6.07
N VAL A 100 -3.36 -7.34 4.91
CA VAL A 100 -3.32 -6.55 3.67
C VAL A 100 -4.75 -6.38 3.14
N PRO A 101 -5.03 -5.39 2.28
CA PRO A 101 -6.39 -5.12 1.81
C PRO A 101 -7.13 -6.31 1.20
N THR A 102 -6.41 -7.19 0.49
CA THR A 102 -7.01 -8.42 -0.06
C THR A 102 -7.45 -9.40 1.03
N MET A 103 -6.72 -9.49 2.14
CA MET A 103 -7.16 -10.32 3.29
C MET A 103 -8.39 -9.72 3.95
N ILE A 104 -8.43 -8.39 4.10
CA ILE A 104 -9.62 -7.67 4.61
C ILE A 104 -10.83 -7.97 3.71
N ALA A 105 -10.70 -7.83 2.40
CA ALA A 105 -11.77 -8.14 1.45
C ALA A 105 -12.27 -9.60 1.57
N PHE A 106 -11.36 -10.56 1.72
CA PHE A 106 -11.76 -11.96 1.93
C PHE A 106 -12.45 -12.20 3.27
N LEU A 107 -12.00 -11.55 4.34
CA LEU A 107 -12.63 -11.67 5.67
C LEU A 107 -14.02 -11.05 5.69
N LEU A 108 -14.23 -9.91 5.00
CA LEU A 108 -15.54 -9.27 4.86
C LEU A 108 -16.57 -10.15 4.16
N ASN A 109 -16.12 -10.94 3.18
CA ASN A 109 -16.98 -11.87 2.42
C ASN A 109 -17.02 -13.30 3.01
N GLY A 110 -16.31 -13.53 4.10
CA GLY A 110 -16.22 -14.82 4.76
C GLY A 110 -17.36 -15.09 5.74
N ALA A 111 -17.28 -16.23 6.43
CA ALA A 111 -18.22 -16.60 7.49
C ALA A 111 -18.20 -15.59 8.65
N ALA A 112 -19.34 -15.43 9.31
CA ALA A 112 -19.51 -14.54 10.45
C ALA A 112 -18.41 -14.76 11.50
N PRO A 113 -17.85 -13.68 12.06
CA PRO A 113 -16.74 -13.78 12.97
C PRO A 113 -17.14 -14.42 14.31
N ILE A 114 -16.23 -15.19 14.88
CA ILE A 114 -16.24 -15.45 16.31
C ILE A 114 -15.89 -14.13 16.99
N ARG A 115 -16.66 -13.72 17.99
CA ARG A 115 -16.32 -12.52 18.76
C ARG A 115 -14.92 -12.66 19.39
N CYS A 116 -14.03 -11.73 19.04
CA CYS A 116 -12.65 -11.72 19.54
C CYS A 116 -12.36 -10.42 20.33
N PRO A 117 -12.94 -10.25 21.53
CA PRO A 117 -12.87 -9.00 22.29
C PRO A 117 -11.45 -8.65 22.77
N GLY A 118 -10.50 -9.58 22.68
CA GLY A 118 -9.09 -9.34 23.02
C GLY A 118 -8.28 -8.69 21.92
N VAL A 119 -8.81 -8.57 20.69
CA VAL A 119 -8.10 -7.92 19.58
C VAL A 119 -8.20 -6.40 19.74
N LYS A 120 -7.07 -5.74 19.90
CA LYS A 120 -6.97 -4.29 20.10
C LYS A 120 -7.12 -3.53 18.78
N PHE A 121 -6.52 -4.03 17.71
CA PHE A 121 -6.55 -3.44 16.38
C PHE A 121 -6.13 -4.45 15.29
N ALA A 122 -6.49 -4.14 14.06
CA ALA A 122 -5.91 -4.72 12.86
C ALA A 122 -5.05 -3.65 12.16
N ARG A 123 -3.91 -4.05 11.63
CA ARG A 123 -3.08 -3.19 10.79
C ARG A 123 -3.30 -3.55 9.33
N SER A 124 -3.45 -2.54 8.46
CA SER A 124 -3.49 -2.73 7.01
C SER A 124 -2.37 -1.95 6.34
N ALA A 125 -1.64 -2.59 5.44
CA ALA A 125 -0.61 -1.94 4.62
C ALA A 125 -0.30 -2.72 3.34
N SER A 126 0.77 -2.32 2.65
CA SER A 126 1.32 -2.90 1.41
C SER A 126 0.52 -2.60 0.15
N ALA A 127 -0.73 -2.19 0.26
CA ALA A 127 -1.57 -1.70 -0.82
C ALA A 127 -2.60 -0.71 -0.25
N PRO A 128 -3.20 0.18 -1.07
CA PRO A 128 -4.27 1.06 -0.60
C PRO A 128 -5.48 0.26 -0.11
N LEU A 129 -6.04 0.66 1.02
CA LEU A 129 -7.31 0.15 1.53
C LEU A 129 -8.41 1.16 1.13
N SER A 130 -9.48 0.69 0.50
CA SER A 130 -10.61 1.58 0.20
C SER A 130 -11.29 2.02 1.48
N VAL A 131 -11.74 3.28 1.54
CA VAL A 131 -12.45 3.84 2.71
C VAL A 131 -13.71 3.03 3.03
N ALA A 132 -14.39 2.52 2.01
CA ALA A 132 -15.57 1.67 2.18
C ALA A 132 -15.22 0.35 2.90
N GLN A 133 -14.20 -0.37 2.44
CA GLN A 133 -13.76 -1.62 3.09
C GLN A 133 -13.20 -1.38 4.50
N HIS A 134 -12.50 -0.27 4.72
CA HIS A 134 -12.00 0.13 6.03
C HIS A 134 -13.15 0.25 7.02
N ARG A 135 -14.15 1.09 6.70
CA ARG A 135 -15.34 1.29 7.56
C ARG A 135 -16.16 0.00 7.74
N GLN A 136 -16.33 -0.76 6.66
CA GLN A 136 -17.07 -2.02 6.73
C GLN A 136 -16.40 -3.03 7.66
N PHE A 137 -15.07 -3.14 7.63
CA PHE A 137 -14.31 -4.03 8.52
C PHE A 137 -14.49 -3.62 9.99
N GLU A 138 -14.33 -2.34 10.30
CA GLU A 138 -14.50 -1.83 11.66
C GLU A 138 -15.94 -2.04 12.17
N GLN A 139 -16.94 -1.77 11.31
CA GLN A 139 -18.35 -1.96 11.67
C GLN A 139 -18.69 -3.43 11.86
N GLN A 140 -18.22 -4.33 11.00
CA GLN A 140 -18.57 -5.75 11.03
C GLN A 140 -17.88 -6.50 12.18
N PHE A 141 -16.62 -6.18 12.46
CA PHE A 141 -15.80 -6.92 13.43
C PHE A 141 -15.61 -6.19 14.77
N GLY A 142 -15.90 -4.89 14.84
CA GLY A 142 -15.66 -4.06 16.01
C GLY A 142 -14.17 -3.90 16.33
N ILE A 143 -13.30 -4.05 15.33
CA ILE A 143 -11.85 -3.96 15.45
C ILE A 143 -11.37 -2.76 14.65
N PRO A 144 -10.74 -1.74 15.27
CA PRO A 144 -10.20 -0.60 14.52
C PRO A 144 -9.08 -1.04 13.58
N VAL A 145 -9.02 -0.43 12.39
CA VAL A 145 -7.99 -0.72 11.40
C VAL A 145 -7.02 0.44 11.32
N ILE A 146 -5.77 0.20 11.66
CA ILE A 146 -4.68 1.17 11.53
C ILE A 146 -4.05 1.01 10.16
N GLU A 147 -4.30 1.96 9.28
CA GLU A 147 -3.66 2.00 7.97
C GLU A 147 -2.28 2.64 8.08
N GLY A 148 -1.31 2.04 7.42
CA GLY A 148 0.04 2.56 7.33
C GLY A 148 0.69 2.26 5.98
N MET A 149 1.68 3.06 5.63
CA MET A 149 2.45 2.92 4.40
C MET A 149 3.92 2.74 4.73
N GLY A 150 4.56 1.93 3.95
CA GLY A 150 6.01 1.76 3.93
C GLY A 150 6.44 0.98 2.71
N MET A 151 7.73 0.93 2.54
CA MET A 151 8.37 0.23 1.42
C MET A 151 9.58 -0.53 1.95
N THR A 152 10.13 -1.43 1.14
CA THR A 152 11.31 -2.20 1.56
C THR A 152 12.47 -1.27 1.86
N GLU A 153 12.61 -0.21 1.07
CA GLU A 153 13.63 0.82 1.18
C GLU A 153 13.52 1.68 2.46
N SER A 154 12.37 1.69 3.14
CA SER A 154 12.16 2.36 4.43
C SER A 154 12.05 1.41 5.62
N GLY A 155 12.56 0.17 5.50
CA GLY A 155 12.48 -0.82 6.57
C GLY A 155 11.07 -1.23 6.94
N SER A 156 10.11 -1.08 6.04
CA SER A 156 8.69 -1.46 6.13
C SER A 156 7.71 -0.39 6.61
N LEU A 157 8.09 0.56 7.46
CA LEU A 157 7.20 1.60 7.96
C LEU A 157 7.78 2.98 7.67
N ALA A 158 6.96 3.88 7.13
CA ALA A 158 7.27 5.29 6.93
C ALA A 158 6.12 6.20 7.39
N PHE A 159 4.87 5.72 7.29
CA PHE A 159 3.67 6.43 7.73
C PHE A 159 2.75 5.50 8.49
N CYS A 160 2.06 6.04 9.49
CA CYS A 160 1.09 5.30 10.30
C CYS A 160 -0.04 6.21 10.75
N ASN A 161 -1.27 5.74 10.67
CA ASN A 161 -2.38 6.42 11.33
C ASN A 161 -2.27 6.24 12.84
N PRO A 162 -2.53 7.28 13.65
CA PRO A 162 -2.57 7.17 15.10
C PRO A 162 -3.81 6.39 15.56
N HIS A 163 -3.72 5.72 16.72
CA HIS A 163 -4.85 4.95 17.27
C HIS A 163 -6.09 5.78 17.54
N ASP A 164 -5.91 7.00 18.02
CA ASP A 164 -7.01 7.80 18.58
C ASP A 164 -7.53 8.88 17.62
N ASN A 165 -6.86 9.09 16.48
CA ASN A 165 -7.22 10.13 15.51
C ASN A 165 -6.89 9.65 14.09
N GLN A 166 -7.58 8.60 13.66
CA GLN A 166 -7.39 8.04 12.33
C GLN A 166 -8.08 8.90 11.27
N VAL A 167 -7.45 9.00 10.11
CA VAL A 167 -8.02 9.65 8.94
C VAL A 167 -8.13 8.63 7.82
N HIS A 168 -9.34 8.14 7.59
CA HIS A 168 -9.60 7.15 6.55
C HIS A 168 -9.20 7.66 5.16
N GLY A 169 -8.51 6.83 4.39
CA GLY A 169 -7.96 7.19 3.08
C GLY A 169 -6.60 7.86 3.13
N SER A 170 -6.12 8.27 4.32
CA SER A 170 -4.74 8.72 4.50
C SER A 170 -3.82 7.53 4.83
N ILE A 171 -2.55 7.66 4.49
CA ILE A 171 -1.50 6.73 4.94
C ILE A 171 -1.00 7.07 6.35
N GLY A 172 -1.51 8.15 6.96
CA GLY A 172 -1.17 8.59 8.30
C GLY A 172 -0.14 9.72 8.35
N LEU A 173 0.49 9.84 9.51
CA LEU A 173 1.57 10.78 9.82
C LEU A 173 2.93 10.11 9.60
N PRO A 174 4.02 10.88 9.35
CA PRO A 174 5.37 10.34 9.28
C PRO A 174 5.77 9.59 10.56
N CYS A 175 6.37 8.43 10.39
CA CYS A 175 6.68 7.48 11.45
C CYS A 175 8.15 7.08 11.38
N GLY A 176 8.98 7.67 12.23
CA GLY A 176 10.43 7.44 12.25
C GLY A 176 11.20 8.04 11.07
N VAL A 177 10.53 8.84 10.24
CA VAL A 177 11.10 9.54 9.09
C VAL A 177 10.69 11.00 9.09
N GLU A 178 11.51 11.85 8.50
CA GLU A 178 11.08 13.11 7.94
C GLU A 178 10.42 12.83 6.59
N ALA A 179 9.35 13.53 6.25
CA ALA A 179 8.67 13.41 4.97
C ALA A 179 8.37 14.80 4.40
N ALA A 180 8.47 14.94 3.09
CA ALA A 180 8.11 16.15 2.38
C ALA A 180 7.42 15.77 1.06
N VAL A 181 6.71 16.74 0.47
CA VAL A 181 6.15 16.64 -0.88
C VAL A 181 6.89 17.65 -1.74
N ILE A 182 7.38 17.23 -2.89
CA ILE A 182 8.17 18.08 -3.80
C ILE A 182 7.58 18.12 -5.21
N ASP A 183 7.85 19.23 -5.90
CA ASP A 183 7.56 19.38 -7.34
C ASP A 183 8.65 18.72 -8.21
N ALA A 184 8.51 18.86 -9.53
CA ALA A 184 9.46 18.33 -10.50
C ALA A 184 10.84 19.02 -10.46
N ASP A 185 10.92 20.23 -9.89
CA ASP A 185 12.16 21.01 -9.72
C ASP A 185 12.83 20.70 -8.37
N GLY A 186 12.25 19.81 -7.55
CA GLY A 186 12.74 19.44 -6.21
C GLY A 186 12.38 20.45 -5.11
N ARG A 187 11.48 21.41 -5.38
CA ARG A 187 11.05 22.39 -4.36
C ARG A 187 9.95 21.80 -3.50
N GLN A 188 10.06 22.00 -2.19
CA GLN A 188 9.01 21.55 -1.28
C GLN A 188 7.72 22.32 -1.52
N LEU A 189 6.62 21.56 -1.62
CA LEU A 189 5.28 22.07 -1.83
C LEU A 189 4.57 22.40 -0.50
N ALA A 190 3.60 23.31 -0.58
CA ALA A 190 2.70 23.61 0.54
C ALA A 190 1.68 22.48 0.76
N ASP A 191 0.89 22.59 1.85
CA ASP A 191 -0.20 21.65 2.13
C ASP A 191 -1.20 21.63 0.97
N ASP A 192 -1.83 20.47 0.78
CA ASP A 192 -2.84 20.18 -0.26
C ASP A 192 -2.31 20.29 -1.71
N GLN A 193 -1.01 20.46 -1.91
CA GLN A 193 -0.38 20.42 -3.23
C GLN A 193 0.20 19.03 -3.51
N ASP A 194 -0.09 18.49 -4.69
CA ASP A 194 0.22 17.13 -5.08
C ASP A 194 1.58 17.05 -5.81
N GLY A 195 2.48 16.26 -5.27
CA GLY A 195 3.84 16.08 -5.77
C GLY A 195 4.45 14.73 -5.40
N GLU A 196 5.75 14.55 -5.58
CA GLU A 196 6.45 13.35 -5.12
C GLU A 196 6.65 13.38 -3.60
N ILE A 197 6.31 12.28 -2.93
CA ILE A 197 6.60 12.09 -1.50
C ILE A 197 8.04 11.60 -1.35
N ILE A 198 8.86 12.34 -0.61
CA ILE A 198 10.24 11.98 -0.28
C ILE A 198 10.41 11.73 1.21
N LEU A 199 11.36 10.86 1.58
CA LEU A 199 11.55 10.36 2.93
C LEU A 199 13.01 10.47 3.35
N ARG A 200 13.28 10.80 4.63
CA ARG A 200 14.62 10.75 5.21
C ARG A 200 14.54 10.28 6.66
N GLY A 201 15.42 9.38 7.07
CA GLY A 201 15.43 8.89 8.44
C GLY A 201 16.34 7.70 8.68
N PRO A 202 16.50 7.28 9.93
CA PRO A 202 17.41 6.19 10.30
C PRO A 202 16.96 4.80 9.82
N ASN A 203 15.70 4.64 9.46
CA ASN A 203 15.13 3.40 8.91
C ASN A 203 15.25 3.30 7.38
N ILE A 204 15.76 4.35 6.70
CA ILE A 204 15.99 4.33 5.25
C ILE A 204 17.20 3.44 4.93
N MET A 205 17.07 2.63 3.88
CA MET A 205 18.10 1.69 3.43
C MET A 205 19.45 2.34 3.19
N SER A 206 20.53 1.56 3.32
CA SER A 206 21.88 2.00 2.92
C SER A 206 22.03 2.10 1.39
N GLY A 207 21.17 1.45 0.62
CA GLY A 207 21.17 1.46 -0.83
C GLY A 207 20.81 0.10 -1.43
N TYR A 208 20.89 0.02 -2.75
CA TYR A 208 20.74 -1.25 -3.46
C TYR A 208 22.05 -1.99 -3.55
N TYR A 209 22.03 -3.26 -3.16
CA TYR A 209 23.21 -4.12 -3.13
C TYR A 209 23.92 -4.18 -4.48
N ARG A 210 25.21 -3.82 -4.51
CA ARG A 210 26.07 -3.76 -5.70
C ARG A 210 25.47 -2.95 -6.86
N ASN A 211 24.70 -1.89 -6.56
CA ASN A 211 24.04 -1.09 -7.58
C ASN A 211 24.01 0.39 -7.16
N GLN A 212 25.18 1.03 -7.25
CA GLN A 212 25.36 2.43 -6.85
C GLN A 212 24.54 3.40 -7.72
N ASP A 213 24.48 3.16 -9.03
CA ASP A 213 23.73 4.01 -9.97
C ASP A 213 22.24 4.05 -9.63
N GLN A 214 21.66 2.89 -9.33
CA GLN A 214 20.25 2.83 -8.92
C GLN A 214 20.03 3.40 -7.51
N THR A 215 21.04 3.33 -6.63
CA THR A 215 20.97 3.96 -5.32
C THR A 215 20.97 5.48 -5.46
N ALA A 216 21.91 6.03 -6.22
CA ALA A 216 21.99 7.47 -6.49
C ALA A 216 20.76 8.02 -7.26
N ALA A 217 20.08 7.16 -8.02
CA ALA A 217 18.83 7.54 -8.70
C ALA A 217 17.60 7.64 -7.78
N VAL A 218 17.69 7.15 -6.53
CA VAL A 218 16.58 7.17 -5.57
C VAL A 218 16.93 7.79 -4.23
N ILE A 219 18.21 7.90 -3.87
CA ILE A 219 18.66 8.63 -2.68
C ILE A 219 19.53 9.78 -3.16
N ASP A 220 19.07 10.99 -2.91
CA ASP A 220 19.77 12.21 -3.33
C ASP A 220 20.99 12.54 -2.42
N GLY A 221 21.74 13.59 -2.82
CA GLY A 221 22.93 14.04 -2.06
C GLY A 221 22.65 14.60 -0.66
N GLN A 222 21.39 14.82 -0.30
CA GLN A 222 20.94 15.26 1.02
C GLN A 222 20.36 14.10 1.86
N GLY A 223 20.38 12.88 1.35
CA GLY A 223 19.88 11.67 1.99
C GLY A 223 18.36 11.49 1.92
N TRP A 224 17.67 12.21 1.03
CA TRP A 224 16.27 11.97 0.78
C TRP A 224 16.05 10.79 -0.17
N LEU A 225 15.21 9.85 0.26
CA LEU A 225 14.72 8.77 -0.56
C LEU A 225 13.51 9.24 -1.37
N HIS A 226 13.63 9.23 -2.67
CA HIS A 226 12.55 9.43 -3.63
C HIS A 226 11.66 8.17 -3.66
N SER A 227 10.46 8.25 -3.09
CA SER A 227 9.59 7.08 -2.93
C SER A 227 8.99 6.60 -4.26
N GLY A 228 8.92 7.49 -5.25
CA GLY A 228 8.17 7.28 -6.48
C GLY A 228 6.65 7.25 -6.28
N ASP A 229 6.16 7.53 -5.06
CA ASP A 229 4.75 7.72 -4.76
C ASP A 229 4.40 9.21 -4.90
N ARG A 230 3.27 9.49 -5.52
CA ARG A 230 2.71 10.81 -5.65
C ARG A 230 1.61 11.01 -4.61
N GLY A 231 1.54 12.22 -4.04
CA GLY A 231 0.55 12.53 -3.04
C GLY A 231 0.67 13.94 -2.50
N HIS A 232 -0.08 14.24 -1.46
CA HIS A 232 -0.06 15.52 -0.77
C HIS A 232 -0.11 15.31 0.74
N ARG A 233 0.19 16.38 1.47
CA ARG A 233 0.01 16.49 2.92
C ARG A 233 -1.12 17.48 3.20
N ASP A 234 -2.06 17.14 4.08
CA ASP A 234 -3.07 18.10 4.54
C ASP A 234 -2.53 19.02 5.65
N ALA A 235 -3.27 20.08 5.99
CA ALA A 235 -2.90 21.05 7.01
C ALA A 235 -2.75 20.45 8.43
N ARG A 236 -3.26 19.23 8.67
CA ARG A 236 -3.08 18.49 9.93
C ARG A 236 -1.81 17.61 9.92
N GLY A 237 -1.11 17.55 8.79
CA GLY A 237 0.10 16.76 8.59
C GLY A 237 -0.12 15.33 8.11
N PHE A 238 -1.37 14.92 7.80
CA PHE A 238 -1.66 13.61 7.23
C PHE A 238 -1.30 13.56 5.76
N TYR A 239 -0.70 12.44 5.34
CA TYR A 239 -0.33 12.21 3.94
C TYR A 239 -1.34 11.34 3.23
N PHE A 240 -1.58 11.64 1.95
CA PHE A 240 -2.49 10.93 1.07
C PHE A 240 -1.76 10.56 -0.21
N ILE A 241 -1.80 9.27 -0.61
CA ILE A 241 -1.25 8.84 -1.89
C ILE A 241 -2.30 8.98 -2.97
N THR A 242 -1.98 9.72 -4.01
CA THR A 242 -2.80 9.90 -5.21
C THR A 242 -2.40 8.94 -6.32
N GLY A 243 -1.15 8.45 -6.34
CA GLY A 243 -0.70 7.48 -7.34
C GLY A 243 0.78 7.14 -7.26
N ARG A 244 1.30 6.58 -8.35
CA ARG A 244 2.72 6.33 -8.57
C ARG A 244 3.24 7.22 -9.68
N MET A 245 4.41 7.82 -9.51
CA MET A 245 5.04 8.69 -10.53
C MET A 245 5.13 8.00 -11.90
N LYS A 246 5.47 6.70 -11.93
CA LYS A 246 5.60 5.91 -13.17
C LYS A 246 4.28 5.36 -13.72
N GLU A 247 3.19 5.48 -12.99
CA GLU A 247 1.87 4.99 -13.39
C GLU A 247 0.90 6.12 -13.76
N ILE A 248 1.31 7.37 -13.58
CA ILE A 248 0.53 8.54 -13.98
C ILE A 248 0.23 8.47 -15.48
N ILE A 249 -1.02 8.68 -15.82
CA ILE A 249 -1.49 8.78 -17.19
C ILE A 249 -1.36 10.25 -17.63
N ILE A 250 -0.53 10.51 -18.64
CA ILE A 250 -0.31 11.88 -19.14
C ILE A 250 -1.19 12.07 -20.36
N LYS A 251 -2.40 12.56 -20.15
CA LYS A 251 -3.37 12.80 -21.23
C LYS A 251 -3.39 14.27 -21.60
N GLY A 252 -2.98 14.62 -22.82
CA GLY A 252 -2.97 16.00 -23.31
C GLY A 252 -2.22 16.99 -22.41
N GLY A 253 -1.16 16.55 -21.72
CA GLY A 253 -0.40 17.35 -20.75
C GLY A 253 -0.94 17.31 -19.32
N GLU A 254 -2.13 16.77 -19.09
CA GLU A 254 -2.72 16.62 -17.75
C GLU A 254 -2.28 15.32 -17.10
N ASN A 255 -1.85 15.40 -15.83
CA ASN A 255 -1.47 14.25 -15.02
C ASN A 255 -2.69 13.63 -14.33
N ILE A 256 -3.07 12.44 -14.74
CA ILE A 256 -4.22 11.72 -14.20
C ILE A 256 -3.74 10.55 -13.34
N ALA A 257 -4.16 10.52 -12.08
CA ALA A 257 -3.87 9.43 -11.17
C ALA A 257 -4.80 8.23 -11.43
N PRO A 258 -4.28 7.05 -11.79
CA PRO A 258 -5.12 5.86 -11.99
C PRO A 258 -5.98 5.49 -10.78
N LYS A 259 -5.49 5.75 -9.57
CA LYS A 259 -6.19 5.44 -8.31
C LYS A 259 -7.57 6.08 -8.22
N GLU A 260 -7.70 7.35 -8.63
CA GLU A 260 -8.99 8.07 -8.62
C GLU A 260 -10.03 7.35 -9.51
N ILE A 261 -9.57 6.82 -10.64
CA ILE A 261 -10.43 6.09 -11.57
C ILE A 261 -10.78 4.71 -11.01
N ASP A 262 -9.81 4.00 -10.41
CA ASP A 262 -10.04 2.71 -9.79
C ASP A 262 -11.09 2.80 -8.67
N GLU A 263 -11.00 3.83 -7.82
CA GLU A 263 -11.94 4.05 -6.72
C GLU A 263 -13.36 4.28 -7.25
N ALA A 264 -13.51 5.12 -8.27
CA ALA A 264 -14.80 5.37 -8.90
C ALA A 264 -15.38 4.11 -9.59
N LEU A 265 -14.54 3.29 -10.20
CA LEU A 265 -14.94 2.03 -10.83
C LEU A 265 -15.31 0.96 -9.79
N ALA A 266 -14.56 0.87 -8.69
CA ALA A 266 -14.82 -0.10 -7.63
C ALA A 266 -16.15 0.10 -6.89
N GLU A 267 -16.73 1.31 -6.96
CA GLU A 267 -18.04 1.60 -6.42
C GLU A 267 -19.20 1.16 -7.35
N TYR A 268 -18.92 0.77 -8.60
CA TYR A 268 -19.95 0.30 -9.51
C TYR A 268 -20.38 -1.14 -9.16
N PRO A 269 -21.68 -1.41 -8.98
CA PRO A 269 -22.17 -2.66 -8.36
C PRO A 269 -21.69 -3.95 -9.01
N ALA A 270 -21.52 -3.97 -10.35
CA ALA A 270 -21.08 -5.15 -11.08
C ALA A 270 -19.55 -5.38 -11.04
N ILE A 271 -18.77 -4.43 -10.52
CA ILE A 271 -17.31 -4.49 -10.54
C ILE A 271 -16.77 -4.99 -9.20
N ARG A 272 -16.00 -6.09 -9.23
CA ARG A 272 -15.28 -6.63 -8.08
C ARG A 272 -13.91 -5.99 -7.91
N GLU A 273 -13.18 -5.79 -9.01
CA GLU A 273 -11.86 -5.16 -9.03
C GLU A 273 -11.69 -4.35 -10.32
N ALA A 274 -10.98 -3.24 -10.23
CA ALA A 274 -10.66 -2.40 -11.39
C ALA A 274 -9.22 -1.91 -11.32
N ALA A 275 -8.62 -1.69 -12.49
CA ALA A 275 -7.32 -1.04 -12.61
C ALA A 275 -7.28 -0.20 -13.89
N ALA A 276 -7.22 1.11 -13.74
CA ALA A 276 -6.99 2.05 -14.82
C ALA A 276 -5.50 2.09 -15.20
N PHE A 277 -5.20 2.27 -16.47
CA PHE A 277 -3.84 2.34 -17.00
C PHE A 277 -3.77 3.15 -18.30
N ALA A 278 -2.55 3.59 -18.62
CA ALA A 278 -2.30 4.35 -19.84
C ALA A 278 -2.33 3.46 -21.08
N ILE A 279 -2.94 3.96 -22.13
CA ILE A 279 -2.79 3.45 -23.50
C ILE A 279 -2.33 4.58 -24.42
N PRO A 280 -1.58 4.30 -25.51
CA PRO A 280 -1.22 5.31 -26.51
C PRO A 280 -2.46 5.95 -27.15
N ASP A 281 -2.36 7.23 -27.44
CA ASP A 281 -3.42 8.00 -28.11
C ASP A 281 -2.78 9.02 -29.05
N ALA A 282 -3.27 9.09 -30.27
CA ALA A 282 -2.68 9.94 -31.33
C ALA A 282 -2.85 11.44 -31.04
N ASP A 283 -3.96 11.84 -30.41
CA ASP A 283 -4.29 13.25 -30.18
C ASP A 283 -3.78 13.72 -28.82
N TYR A 284 -3.85 12.87 -27.80
CA TYR A 284 -3.52 13.22 -26.41
C TYR A 284 -2.19 12.64 -25.93
N GLY A 285 -1.44 11.91 -26.77
CA GLY A 285 -0.24 11.18 -26.39
C GLY A 285 -0.57 9.91 -25.60
N GLN A 286 -1.34 10.03 -24.53
CA GLN A 286 -1.90 8.93 -23.78
C GLN A 286 -3.40 9.13 -23.54
N ASN A 287 -4.13 8.01 -23.38
CA ASN A 287 -5.51 7.99 -22.93
C ASN A 287 -5.68 6.91 -21.85
N ILE A 288 -6.89 6.79 -21.32
CA ILE A 288 -7.21 5.93 -20.18
C ILE A 288 -7.91 4.67 -20.67
N ALA A 289 -7.39 3.51 -20.32
CA ALA A 289 -8.12 2.24 -20.35
C ALA A 289 -8.32 1.72 -18.92
N ALA A 290 -9.29 0.84 -18.71
CA ALA A 290 -9.50 0.18 -17.44
C ALA A 290 -9.72 -1.33 -17.64
N ALA A 291 -8.96 -2.15 -16.92
CA ALA A 291 -9.21 -3.57 -16.78
C ALA A 291 -10.18 -3.81 -15.62
N LEU A 292 -11.21 -4.60 -15.84
CA LEU A 292 -12.32 -4.84 -14.93
C LEU A 292 -12.46 -6.33 -14.62
N VAL A 293 -12.56 -6.68 -13.35
CA VAL A 293 -13.01 -7.99 -12.91
C VAL A 293 -14.43 -7.86 -12.39
N LEU A 294 -15.36 -8.53 -13.01
CA LEU A 294 -16.77 -8.47 -12.63
C LEU A 294 -17.08 -9.43 -11.48
N ASN A 295 -18.17 -9.19 -10.77
CA ASN A 295 -18.74 -10.16 -9.86
C ASN A 295 -19.24 -11.39 -10.62
N ASN A 296 -19.32 -12.53 -9.94
CA ASN A 296 -19.73 -13.79 -10.59
C ASN A 296 -21.16 -13.69 -11.13
N GLY A 297 -21.30 -13.92 -12.43
CA GLY A 297 -22.60 -13.92 -13.13
C GLY A 297 -23.04 -12.54 -13.65
N ASP A 298 -22.31 -11.48 -13.34
CA ASP A 298 -22.61 -10.14 -13.83
C ASP A 298 -22.11 -9.93 -15.27
N LEU A 299 -22.82 -9.11 -16.01
CA LEU A 299 -22.44 -8.64 -17.34
C LEU A 299 -22.08 -7.15 -17.27
N LEU A 300 -21.14 -6.72 -18.09
CA LEU A 300 -20.77 -5.32 -18.16
C LEU A 300 -21.83 -4.52 -18.93
N ASP A 301 -22.52 -3.62 -18.23
CA ASP A 301 -23.23 -2.51 -18.86
C ASP A 301 -22.26 -1.35 -19.08
N GLU A 302 -21.59 -1.35 -20.23
CA GLU A 302 -20.59 -0.33 -20.56
C GLU A 302 -21.22 1.07 -20.68
N ALA A 303 -22.46 1.19 -21.16
CA ALA A 303 -23.14 2.46 -21.30
C ALA A 303 -23.46 3.07 -19.93
N GLY A 304 -24.01 2.29 -19.02
CA GLY A 304 -24.26 2.68 -17.63
C GLY A 304 -22.99 3.02 -16.90
N LEU A 305 -21.91 2.22 -17.07
CA LEU A 305 -20.61 2.46 -16.47
C LEU A 305 -19.99 3.79 -16.95
N ARG A 306 -20.12 4.13 -18.24
CA ARG A 306 -19.65 5.42 -18.78
C ARG A 306 -20.38 6.61 -18.15
N VAL A 307 -21.70 6.49 -17.97
CA VAL A 307 -22.49 7.54 -17.28
C VAL A 307 -22.05 7.67 -15.82
N TRP A 308 -21.86 6.54 -15.12
CA TRP A 308 -21.37 6.49 -13.76
C TRP A 308 -20.00 7.19 -13.60
N CYS A 309 -19.05 6.87 -14.46
CA CYS A 309 -17.72 7.50 -14.46
C CYS A 309 -17.79 9.01 -14.72
N ARG A 310 -18.63 9.46 -15.69
CA ARG A 310 -18.78 10.89 -15.98
C ARG A 310 -19.28 11.70 -14.77
N GLN A 311 -20.19 11.14 -14.00
CA GLN A 311 -20.75 11.80 -12.83
C GLN A 311 -19.72 11.97 -11.70
N ARG A 312 -18.76 11.04 -11.58
CA ARG A 312 -17.76 11.01 -10.50
C ARG A 312 -16.42 11.62 -10.87
N LEU A 313 -15.97 11.42 -12.10
CA LEU A 313 -14.63 11.77 -12.57
C LEU A 313 -14.60 12.96 -13.51
N GLY A 314 -15.78 13.41 -13.96
CA GLY A 314 -15.88 14.33 -15.09
C GLY A 314 -15.54 13.64 -16.43
N THR A 315 -15.84 14.28 -17.55
CA THR A 315 -15.74 13.69 -18.88
C THR A 315 -14.31 13.32 -19.27
N TYR A 316 -13.32 14.15 -18.86
CA TYR A 316 -11.93 14.02 -19.27
C TYR A 316 -11.23 12.77 -18.75
N LYS A 317 -11.59 12.31 -17.54
CA LYS A 317 -11.02 11.14 -16.87
C LYS A 317 -11.78 9.84 -17.12
N VAL A 318 -12.84 9.86 -17.91
CA VAL A 318 -13.58 8.63 -18.25
C VAL A 318 -12.71 7.74 -19.12
N PRO A 319 -12.53 6.44 -18.77
CA PRO A 319 -11.81 5.51 -19.63
C PRO A 319 -12.44 5.41 -21.02
N VAL A 320 -11.62 5.48 -22.05
CA VAL A 320 -12.09 5.30 -23.44
C VAL A 320 -12.30 3.83 -23.79
N ARG A 321 -11.67 2.93 -23.02
CA ARG A 321 -11.74 1.48 -23.23
C ARG A 321 -11.90 0.76 -21.89
N PHE A 322 -12.91 -0.10 -21.80
CA PHE A 322 -13.09 -1.04 -20.70
C PHE A 322 -12.79 -2.47 -21.17
N ILE A 323 -12.03 -3.22 -20.39
CA ILE A 323 -11.55 -4.56 -20.73
C ILE A 323 -11.90 -5.49 -19.59
N VAL A 324 -12.83 -6.42 -19.83
CA VAL A 324 -13.17 -7.44 -18.83
C VAL A 324 -12.08 -8.51 -18.84
N VAL A 325 -11.55 -8.83 -17.66
CA VAL A 325 -10.51 -9.84 -17.43
C VAL A 325 -10.93 -10.78 -16.30
N GLU A 326 -10.41 -11.99 -16.29
CA GLU A 326 -10.69 -12.97 -15.22
C GLU A 326 -10.01 -12.53 -13.89
N ALA A 327 -8.80 -11.99 -13.98
CA ALA A 327 -8.04 -11.47 -12.84
C ALA A 327 -7.09 -10.35 -13.28
N LEU A 328 -6.81 -9.41 -12.36
CA LEU A 328 -5.80 -8.40 -12.57
C LEU A 328 -4.39 -9.00 -12.39
N PRO A 329 -3.39 -8.64 -13.23
CA PRO A 329 -2.02 -9.10 -13.06
C PRO A 329 -1.46 -8.54 -11.75
N ARG A 330 -0.88 -9.43 -10.93
CA ARG A 330 -0.33 -9.07 -9.62
C ARG A 330 1.11 -9.52 -9.48
N GLY A 331 1.91 -8.72 -8.80
CA GLY A 331 3.25 -9.10 -8.38
C GLY A 331 3.22 -10.05 -7.17
N GLY A 332 4.39 -10.56 -6.78
CA GLY A 332 4.53 -11.46 -5.61
C GLY A 332 4.05 -10.87 -4.28
N SER A 333 3.93 -9.55 -4.19
CA SER A 333 3.36 -8.82 -3.04
C SER A 333 1.84 -8.64 -3.09
N GLY A 334 1.16 -9.16 -4.13
CA GLY A 334 -0.27 -8.97 -4.35
C GLY A 334 -0.65 -7.61 -4.98
N LYS A 335 0.31 -6.71 -5.24
CA LYS A 335 0.06 -5.42 -5.89
C LYS A 335 -0.27 -5.61 -7.37
N VAL A 336 -1.26 -4.85 -7.87
CA VAL A 336 -1.59 -4.81 -9.30
C VAL A 336 -0.41 -4.27 -10.11
N GLN A 337 -0.06 -4.96 -11.18
CA GLN A 337 1.01 -4.58 -12.11
C GLN A 337 0.44 -3.81 -13.32
N ARG A 338 0.23 -2.50 -13.18
CA ARG A 338 -0.35 -1.66 -14.25
C ARG A 338 0.51 -1.64 -15.51
N LEU A 339 1.83 -1.65 -15.37
CA LEU A 339 2.73 -1.71 -16.53
C LEU A 339 2.56 -3.00 -17.35
N ALA A 340 2.17 -4.12 -16.70
CA ALA A 340 1.82 -5.34 -17.41
C ALA A 340 0.50 -5.18 -18.19
N LEU A 341 -0.50 -4.46 -17.63
CA LEU A 341 -1.72 -4.10 -18.37
C LEU A 341 -1.42 -3.20 -19.57
N CYS A 342 -0.55 -2.18 -19.39
CA CYS A 342 -0.10 -1.35 -20.50
C CYS A 342 0.56 -2.19 -21.62
N ALA A 343 1.43 -3.13 -21.26
CA ALA A 343 2.13 -3.99 -22.22
C ALA A 343 1.17 -4.96 -22.95
N GLN A 344 0.17 -5.47 -22.24
CA GLN A 344 -0.79 -6.45 -22.78
C GLN A 344 -1.88 -5.80 -23.64
N PHE A 345 -2.39 -4.65 -23.24
CA PHE A 345 -3.59 -4.03 -23.84
C PHE A 345 -3.35 -2.64 -24.43
N GLY A 346 -2.16 -2.09 -24.31
CA GLY A 346 -1.78 -0.76 -24.80
C GLY A 346 -1.46 -0.69 -26.30
N ARG A 347 -1.84 -1.75 -27.06
CA ARG A 347 -1.67 -1.77 -28.52
C ARG A 347 -2.95 -1.40 -29.23
#